data_c9c4a0db41510ab68f2b7f6fda8d3afa
#
_entry.id   c9c4a0db41510ab68f2b7f6fda8d3afa
#
_cell.length_a   1.000
_cell.length_b   1.000
_cell.length_c   1.000
_cell.angle_alpha   90.00
_cell.angle_beta   90.00
_cell.angle_gamma   90.00
#
_symmetry.space_group_name_H-M   'P 1'
#
loop_
_entity.id
_entity.type
_entity.pdbx_description
1 polymer ?
#
loop_
_entity_poly.entity_id
_entity_poly.type
_entity_poly.pdbx_seq_one_letter_code
_entity_poly.pdbx_strand_id
1 'polypeptide(L)'
;MSRTGFIQNELDLKLLVLYIMARAAAPITFLLELALCDEGVDYFSLTEAVGHMVETGQLERDEEQHYSITDKGRRNSEICESSLPYSIRMRCDENLVRLNDVLKRAALVQTDLKPNGDGTCTVRLFFSDDSGPLMDLKLLSPSLRQGQLLSARFHDTPESIYHDIMALLGRTIEKGGDLQ
;
A
#
# COMPACT_ATOMS: atom_id res chain seq x y z
N MET A 1 24.06 -12.78 -21.46
CA MET A 1 24.16 -12.70 -19.99
C MET A 1 23.14 -13.68 -19.42
N SER A 2 23.60 -14.69 -18.70
CA SER A 2 22.72 -15.69 -18.07
C SER A 2 21.90 -14.99 -16.97
N ARG A 3 20.55 -14.98 -17.09
CA ARG A 3 19.67 -14.51 -16.01
C ARG A 3 19.87 -15.44 -14.82
N THR A 4 20.30 -14.89 -13.70
CA THR A 4 20.59 -15.62 -12.46
C THR A 4 19.35 -15.76 -11.57
N GLY A 5 18.16 -15.91 -12.14
CA GLY A 5 16.90 -16.06 -11.39
C GLY A 5 16.16 -17.33 -11.82
N PHE A 6 15.15 -17.72 -11.03
CA PHE A 6 14.23 -18.82 -11.37
C PHE A 6 13.31 -18.42 -12.54
N ILE A 7 12.94 -17.15 -12.61
CA ILE A 7 12.03 -16.62 -13.63
C ILE A 7 12.76 -16.57 -14.98
N GLN A 8 12.42 -17.53 -15.86
CA GLN A 8 13.06 -17.66 -17.17
C GLN A 8 12.09 -17.43 -18.34
N ASN A 9 10.78 -17.54 -18.08
CA ASN A 9 9.75 -17.40 -19.09
C ASN A 9 8.48 -16.74 -18.52
N GLU A 10 7.54 -16.41 -19.40
CA GLU A 10 6.28 -15.74 -19.04
C GLU A 10 5.41 -16.60 -18.10
N LEU A 11 5.45 -17.92 -18.22
CA LEU A 11 4.68 -18.80 -17.35
C LEU A 11 5.18 -18.74 -15.90
N ASP A 12 6.50 -18.82 -15.71
CA ASP A 12 7.12 -18.69 -14.37
C ASP A 12 6.75 -17.35 -13.75
N LEU A 13 6.76 -16.28 -14.55
CA LEU A 13 6.39 -14.94 -14.12
C LEU A 13 4.92 -14.85 -13.70
N LYS A 14 4.00 -15.42 -14.48
CA LYS A 14 2.57 -15.48 -14.13
C LYS A 14 2.33 -16.26 -12.85
N LEU A 15 3.03 -17.38 -12.65
CA LEU A 15 2.96 -18.16 -11.41
C LEU A 15 3.41 -17.34 -10.19
N LEU A 16 4.52 -16.61 -10.33
CA LEU A 16 5.03 -15.72 -9.29
C LEU A 16 4.02 -14.61 -8.96
N VAL A 17 3.47 -13.95 -9.98
CA VAL A 17 2.46 -12.90 -9.82
C VAL A 17 1.23 -13.44 -9.08
N LEU A 18 0.69 -14.59 -9.49
CA LEU A 18 -0.45 -15.21 -8.82
C LEU A 18 -0.15 -15.53 -7.35
N TYR A 19 1.04 -16.05 -7.08
CA TYR A 19 1.47 -16.39 -5.73
C TYR A 19 1.48 -15.17 -4.80
N ILE A 20 2.06 -14.06 -5.27
CA ILE A 20 2.14 -12.80 -4.55
C ILE A 20 0.76 -12.18 -4.36
N MET A 21 -0.02 -12.08 -5.44
CA MET A 21 -1.33 -11.44 -5.43
C MET A 21 -2.35 -12.18 -4.55
N ALA A 22 -2.24 -13.51 -4.45
CA ALA A 22 -3.10 -14.29 -3.56
C ALA A 22 -2.84 -14.03 -2.08
N ARG A 23 -1.67 -13.49 -1.72
CA ARG A 23 -1.20 -13.25 -0.35
C ARG A 23 -1.07 -11.79 0.01
N ALA A 24 -1.21 -10.88 -0.97
CA ALA A 24 -1.19 -9.45 -0.71
C ALA A 24 -2.40 -9.02 0.14
N ALA A 25 -2.17 -8.19 1.15
CA ALA A 25 -3.19 -7.71 2.08
C ALA A 25 -4.14 -6.66 1.47
N ALA A 26 -3.73 -6.02 0.37
CA ALA A 26 -4.46 -4.98 -0.33
C ALA A 26 -4.09 -4.97 -1.82
N PRO A 27 -4.84 -4.26 -2.69
CA PRO A 27 -4.42 -4.01 -4.07
C PRO A 27 -3.03 -3.38 -4.13
N ILE A 28 -2.22 -3.78 -5.10
CA ILE A 28 -0.81 -3.38 -5.21
C ILE A 28 -0.48 -2.71 -6.55
N THR A 29 0.59 -1.91 -6.55
CA THR A 29 1.21 -1.35 -7.74
C THR A 29 2.42 -2.19 -8.11
N PHE A 30 2.41 -2.84 -9.26
CA PHE A 30 3.28 -3.98 -9.59
C PHE A 30 4.79 -3.76 -9.57
N LEU A 31 5.25 -2.57 -9.79
CA LEU A 31 6.67 -2.34 -10.12
C LEU A 31 7.63 -2.51 -8.95
N LEU A 32 7.21 -2.18 -7.76
CA LEU A 32 8.06 -2.19 -6.58
C LEU A 32 8.01 -3.55 -5.88
N GLU A 33 6.82 -4.13 -5.79
CA GLU A 33 6.53 -5.30 -4.97
C GLU A 33 7.13 -6.58 -5.55
N LEU A 34 7.09 -6.72 -6.89
CA LEU A 34 7.63 -7.91 -7.56
C LEU A 34 9.16 -7.89 -7.72
N ALA A 35 9.77 -6.71 -7.80
CA ALA A 35 11.23 -6.58 -7.80
C ALA A 35 11.87 -7.10 -6.49
N LEU A 36 11.09 -7.18 -5.41
CA LEU A 36 11.56 -7.72 -4.13
C LEU A 36 11.65 -9.25 -4.10
N CYS A 37 11.03 -9.96 -5.04
CA CYS A 37 10.94 -11.43 -5.01
C CYS A 37 11.95 -12.14 -5.90
N ASP A 38 12.34 -11.57 -7.05
CA ASP A 38 13.35 -12.16 -7.93
C ASP A 38 14.09 -11.09 -8.77
N GLU A 39 15.42 -11.10 -8.75
CA GLU A 39 16.27 -10.20 -9.54
C GLU A 39 16.16 -10.44 -11.07
N GLY A 40 15.57 -11.55 -11.48
CA GLY A 40 15.36 -11.92 -12.89
C GLY A 40 14.13 -11.28 -13.53
N VAL A 41 13.29 -10.59 -12.75
CA VAL A 41 12.08 -9.94 -13.25
C VAL A 41 12.42 -8.61 -13.92
N ASP A 42 12.18 -8.50 -15.23
CA ASP A 42 12.29 -7.23 -15.93
C ASP A 42 10.91 -6.56 -16.11
N TYR A 43 10.92 -5.24 -16.17
CA TYR A 43 9.73 -4.40 -16.26
C TYR A 43 8.81 -4.74 -17.44
N PHE A 44 9.38 -4.98 -18.62
CA PHE A 44 8.59 -5.20 -19.83
C PHE A 44 7.86 -6.54 -19.79
N SER A 45 8.61 -7.61 -19.47
CA SER A 45 8.03 -8.94 -19.31
C SER A 45 6.95 -8.98 -18.24
N LEU A 46 7.14 -8.25 -17.14
CA LEU A 46 6.16 -8.12 -16.08
C LEU A 46 4.89 -7.43 -16.55
N THR A 47 5.02 -6.29 -17.22
CA THR A 47 3.87 -5.50 -17.71
C THR A 47 3.06 -6.30 -18.73
N GLU A 48 3.73 -7.03 -19.62
CA GLU A 48 3.10 -7.90 -20.63
C GLU A 48 2.34 -9.05 -19.96
N ALA A 49 2.99 -9.76 -19.03
CA ALA A 49 2.36 -10.86 -18.29
C ALA A 49 1.13 -10.40 -17.51
N VAL A 50 1.23 -9.26 -16.81
CA VAL A 50 0.12 -8.67 -16.07
C VAL A 50 -1.01 -8.24 -17.00
N GLY A 51 -0.70 -7.62 -18.13
CA GLY A 51 -1.70 -7.28 -19.17
C GLY A 51 -2.49 -8.50 -19.59
N HIS A 52 -1.83 -9.59 -19.96
CA HIS A 52 -2.47 -10.87 -20.31
C HIS A 52 -3.29 -11.46 -19.15
N MET A 53 -2.85 -11.27 -17.89
CA MET A 53 -3.59 -11.78 -16.73
C MET A 53 -4.87 -10.98 -16.47
N VAL A 54 -4.87 -9.69 -16.76
CA VAL A 54 -6.09 -8.85 -16.73
C VAL A 54 -7.04 -9.25 -17.86
N GLU A 55 -6.55 -9.38 -19.10
CA GLU A 55 -7.35 -9.80 -20.26
C GLU A 55 -7.99 -11.18 -20.06
N THR A 56 -7.26 -12.10 -19.43
CA THR A 56 -7.75 -13.44 -19.11
C THR A 56 -8.58 -13.52 -17.83
N GLY A 57 -8.78 -12.40 -17.14
CA GLY A 57 -9.59 -12.29 -15.93
C GLY A 57 -9.02 -13.01 -14.70
N GLN A 58 -7.70 -13.12 -14.60
CA GLN A 58 -7.01 -13.63 -13.42
C GLN A 58 -6.70 -12.50 -12.43
N LEU A 59 -6.49 -11.29 -12.94
CA LEU A 59 -6.33 -10.05 -12.21
C LEU A 59 -7.38 -9.05 -12.67
N GLU A 60 -7.68 -8.09 -11.84
CA GLU A 60 -8.44 -6.89 -12.17
C GLU A 60 -7.62 -5.64 -11.84
N ARG A 61 -7.92 -4.54 -12.51
CA ARG A 61 -7.26 -3.26 -12.34
C ARG A 61 -8.31 -2.19 -12.11
N ASP A 62 -8.15 -1.39 -11.05
CA ASP A 62 -9.03 -0.27 -10.75
C ASP A 62 -8.66 1.01 -11.55
N GLU A 63 -9.44 2.07 -11.34
CA GLU A 63 -9.22 3.38 -11.97
C GLU A 63 -7.90 4.04 -11.53
N GLU A 64 -7.40 3.71 -10.33
CA GLU A 64 -6.16 4.22 -9.76
C GLU A 64 -4.93 3.39 -10.16
N GLN A 65 -5.10 2.43 -11.06
CA GLN A 65 -4.05 1.53 -11.54
C GLN A 65 -3.52 0.55 -10.49
N HIS A 66 -4.31 0.24 -9.46
CA HIS A 66 -3.99 -0.85 -8.54
C HIS A 66 -4.55 -2.16 -9.08
N TYR A 67 -3.84 -3.23 -8.79
CA TYR A 67 -4.19 -4.57 -9.22
C TYR A 67 -4.62 -5.42 -8.04
N SER A 68 -5.66 -6.22 -8.24
CA SER A 68 -6.14 -7.23 -7.28
C SER A 68 -6.38 -8.57 -7.98
N ILE A 69 -6.36 -9.64 -7.19
CA ILE A 69 -6.59 -10.98 -7.70
C ILE A 69 -8.08 -11.29 -7.72
N THR A 70 -8.55 -11.82 -8.84
CA THR A 70 -9.93 -12.30 -8.98
C THR A 70 -10.11 -13.69 -8.36
N ASP A 71 -11.36 -14.15 -8.21
CA ASP A 71 -11.64 -15.53 -7.78
C ASP A 71 -11.05 -16.58 -8.72
N LYS A 72 -11.00 -16.30 -10.03
CA LYS A 72 -10.35 -17.17 -11.01
C LYS A 72 -8.83 -17.22 -10.79
N GLY A 73 -8.20 -16.06 -10.57
CA GLY A 73 -6.78 -15.98 -10.28
C GLY A 73 -6.43 -16.72 -8.99
N ARG A 74 -7.24 -16.56 -7.94
CA ARG A 74 -7.04 -17.24 -6.66
C ARG A 74 -7.07 -18.75 -6.79
N ARG A 75 -8.09 -19.30 -7.48
CA ARG A 75 -8.15 -20.75 -7.77
C ARG A 75 -6.94 -21.23 -8.58
N ASN A 76 -6.50 -20.46 -9.56
CA ASN A 76 -5.30 -20.80 -10.33
C ASN A 76 -4.04 -20.78 -9.45
N SER A 77 -3.91 -19.81 -8.56
CA SER A 77 -2.80 -19.75 -7.61
C SER A 77 -2.72 -21.01 -6.75
N GLU A 78 -3.84 -21.46 -6.19
CA GLU A 78 -3.92 -22.66 -5.36
C GLU A 78 -3.49 -23.93 -6.11
N ILE A 79 -3.94 -24.08 -7.36
CA ILE A 79 -3.60 -25.24 -8.21
C ILE A 79 -2.11 -25.24 -8.58
N CYS A 80 -1.55 -24.06 -8.86
CA CYS A 80 -0.20 -23.94 -9.40
C CYS A 80 0.88 -23.64 -8.34
N GLU A 81 0.52 -23.51 -7.08
CA GLU A 81 1.46 -23.15 -5.99
C GLU A 81 2.65 -24.12 -5.90
N SER A 82 2.40 -25.41 -6.06
CA SER A 82 3.44 -26.45 -6.03
C SER A 82 4.42 -26.38 -7.21
N SER A 83 4.08 -25.67 -8.27
CA SER A 83 4.95 -25.49 -9.45
C SER A 83 6.06 -24.46 -9.19
N LEU A 84 5.91 -23.60 -8.16
CA LEU A 84 6.98 -22.71 -7.72
C LEU A 84 7.93 -23.45 -6.77
N PRO A 85 9.27 -23.37 -6.99
CA PRO A 85 10.24 -23.94 -6.08
C PRO A 85 10.08 -23.42 -4.65
N TYR A 86 10.33 -24.30 -3.68
CA TYR A 86 10.22 -23.95 -2.26
C TYR A 86 11.07 -22.73 -1.88
N SER A 87 12.28 -22.61 -2.41
CA SER A 87 13.18 -21.47 -2.16
C SER A 87 12.61 -20.13 -2.64
N ILE A 88 11.89 -20.14 -3.76
CA ILE A 88 11.23 -18.93 -4.29
C ILE A 88 10.03 -18.58 -3.41
N ARG A 89 9.20 -19.57 -3.05
CA ARG A 89 8.07 -19.35 -2.15
C ARG A 89 8.50 -18.74 -0.81
N MET A 90 9.52 -19.31 -0.16
CA MET A 90 10.06 -18.75 1.08
C MET A 90 10.51 -17.31 0.94
N ARG A 91 11.27 -16.98 -0.13
CA ARG A 91 11.71 -15.60 -0.39
C ARG A 91 10.54 -14.65 -0.63
N CYS A 92 9.53 -15.11 -1.36
CA CYS A 92 8.31 -14.34 -1.55
C CYS A 92 7.58 -14.10 -0.22
N ASP A 93 7.43 -15.12 0.60
CA ASP A 93 6.74 -15.01 1.89
C ASP A 93 7.46 -14.04 2.84
N GLU A 94 8.78 -14.08 2.92
CA GLU A 94 9.57 -13.13 3.71
C GLU A 94 9.39 -11.68 3.23
N ASN A 95 9.37 -11.46 1.91
CA ASN A 95 9.16 -10.14 1.34
C ASN A 95 7.69 -9.68 1.49
N LEU A 96 6.73 -10.61 1.37
CA LEU A 96 5.31 -10.32 1.55
C LEU A 96 4.95 -9.86 2.97
N VAL A 97 5.65 -10.37 4.00
CA VAL A 97 5.45 -9.85 5.37
C VAL A 97 5.72 -8.35 5.40
N ARG A 98 6.85 -7.90 4.86
CA ARG A 98 7.22 -6.47 4.79
C ARG A 98 6.27 -5.68 3.91
N LEU A 99 5.92 -6.21 2.75
CA LEU A 99 4.97 -5.58 1.83
C LEU A 99 3.61 -5.38 2.50
N ASN A 100 3.06 -6.43 3.12
CA ASN A 100 1.76 -6.37 3.78
C ASN A 100 1.75 -5.40 4.96
N ASP A 101 2.85 -5.27 5.70
CA ASP A 101 3.00 -4.25 6.76
C ASP A 101 2.95 -2.83 6.17
N VAL A 102 3.64 -2.59 5.04
CA VAL A 102 3.60 -1.30 4.34
C VAL A 102 2.20 -1.01 3.81
N LEU A 103 1.55 -2.00 3.17
CA LEU A 103 0.19 -1.85 2.62
C LEU A 103 -0.84 -1.58 3.72
N LYS A 104 -0.76 -2.30 4.85
CA LYS A 104 -1.62 -2.07 6.01
C LYS A 104 -1.40 -0.66 6.55
N ARG A 105 -0.14 -0.25 6.75
CA ARG A 105 0.18 1.10 7.23
C ARG A 105 -0.36 2.17 6.27
N ALA A 106 -0.20 2.00 4.96
CA ALA A 106 -0.73 2.93 3.96
C ALA A 106 -2.28 3.02 3.99
N ALA A 107 -2.97 1.92 4.30
CA ALA A 107 -4.41 1.92 4.47
C ALA A 107 -4.86 2.63 5.77
N LEU A 108 -4.06 2.55 6.83
CA LEU A 108 -4.36 3.15 8.13
C LEU A 108 -4.02 4.65 8.21
N VAL A 109 -3.06 5.11 7.40
CA VAL A 109 -2.58 6.50 7.40
C VAL A 109 -2.78 7.11 6.03
N GLN A 110 -3.74 8.00 5.90
CA GLN A 110 -4.08 8.63 4.63
C GLN A 110 -3.96 10.16 4.72
N THR A 111 -3.48 10.77 3.67
CA THR A 111 -3.44 12.24 3.55
C THR A 111 -3.99 12.64 2.19
N ASP A 112 -4.77 13.72 2.16
CA ASP A 112 -5.28 14.32 0.94
C ASP A 112 -4.96 15.81 0.90
N LEU A 113 -4.56 16.30 -0.26
CA LEU A 113 -4.15 17.68 -0.50
C LEU A 113 -5.02 18.30 -1.58
N LYS A 114 -5.90 19.22 -1.21
CA LYS A 114 -6.77 19.92 -2.14
C LYS A 114 -6.35 21.38 -2.25
N PRO A 115 -5.73 21.81 -3.37
CA PRO A 115 -5.45 23.22 -3.63
C PRO A 115 -6.76 24.01 -3.71
N ASN A 116 -6.79 25.18 -3.08
CA ASN A 116 -7.88 26.14 -3.16
C ASN A 116 -7.50 27.22 -4.19
N GLY A 117 -8.46 27.82 -4.85
CA GLY A 117 -8.21 28.79 -5.90
C GLY A 117 -7.52 30.10 -5.46
N ASP A 118 -7.35 30.32 -4.17
CA ASP A 118 -6.74 31.49 -3.52
C ASP A 118 -5.25 31.30 -3.14
N GLY A 119 -4.63 30.19 -3.57
CA GLY A 119 -3.23 29.86 -3.24
C GLY A 119 -3.08 29.08 -1.92
N THR A 120 -4.14 28.92 -1.15
CA THR A 120 -4.14 28.06 0.04
C THR A 120 -4.36 26.60 -0.34
N CYS A 121 -4.17 25.68 0.61
CA CYS A 121 -4.39 24.26 0.41
C CYS A 121 -5.13 23.67 1.61
N THR A 122 -6.17 22.87 1.36
CA THR A 122 -6.81 22.08 2.40
C THR A 122 -6.09 20.74 2.51
N VAL A 123 -5.61 20.43 3.71
CA VAL A 123 -4.94 19.18 4.05
C VAL A 123 -5.88 18.33 4.89
N ARG A 124 -6.19 17.12 4.46
CA ARG A 124 -6.86 16.11 5.27
C ARG A 124 -5.84 15.12 5.78
N LEU A 125 -5.86 14.86 7.07
CA LEU A 125 -5.02 13.89 7.77
C LEU A 125 -5.94 12.86 8.40
N PHE A 126 -5.87 11.62 7.93
CA PHE A 126 -6.68 10.52 8.43
C PHE A 126 -5.80 9.45 9.02
N PHE A 127 -6.17 8.98 10.22
CA PHE A 127 -5.50 7.91 10.93
C PHE A 127 -6.53 6.96 11.53
N SER A 128 -6.31 5.67 11.34
CA SER A 128 -7.12 4.59 11.89
C SER A 128 -6.24 3.49 12.47
N ASP A 129 -6.82 2.61 13.27
CA ASP A 129 -6.25 1.34 13.70
C ASP A 129 -7.19 0.17 13.33
N ASP A 130 -6.88 -1.03 13.81
CA ASP A 130 -7.68 -2.23 13.58
C ASP A 130 -9.10 -2.13 14.17
N SER A 131 -9.34 -1.19 15.09
CA SER A 131 -10.64 -0.94 15.72
C SER A 131 -11.48 0.10 14.97
N GLY A 132 -10.87 0.86 14.07
CA GLY A 132 -11.52 1.87 13.24
C GLY A 132 -10.85 3.24 13.23
N PRO A 133 -11.56 4.29 12.75
CA PRO A 133 -11.01 5.63 12.65
C PRO A 133 -10.68 6.23 14.03
N LEU A 134 -9.45 6.70 14.21
CA LEU A 134 -8.98 7.40 15.39
C LEU A 134 -8.99 8.92 15.20
N MET A 135 -8.66 9.39 13.99
CA MET A 135 -8.58 10.81 13.69
C MET A 135 -8.92 11.09 12.23
N ASP A 136 -9.73 12.12 11.99
CA ASP A 136 -9.99 12.73 10.68
C ASP A 136 -9.92 14.25 10.85
N LEU A 137 -8.78 14.84 10.48
CA LEU A 137 -8.50 16.25 10.70
C LEU A 137 -8.35 16.97 9.36
N LYS A 138 -9.05 18.10 9.20
CA LYS A 138 -8.91 18.98 8.05
C LYS A 138 -8.31 20.32 8.49
N LEU A 139 -7.22 20.70 7.87
CA LEU A 139 -6.47 21.91 8.13
C LEU A 139 -6.37 22.78 6.89
N LEU A 140 -6.50 24.09 7.07
CA LEU A 140 -6.14 25.05 6.03
C LEU A 140 -4.65 25.37 6.12
N SER A 141 -3.92 25.07 5.06
CA SER A 141 -2.52 25.42 4.92
C SER A 141 -2.37 26.67 4.03
N PRO A 142 -1.52 27.64 4.40
CA PRO A 142 -1.36 28.87 3.62
C PRO A 142 -0.70 28.66 2.24
N SER A 143 -0.16 27.48 1.96
CA SER A 143 0.37 27.13 0.64
C SER A 143 0.38 25.62 0.42
N LEU A 144 0.40 25.19 -0.84
CA LEU A 144 0.55 23.78 -1.23
C LEU A 144 1.85 23.18 -0.68
N ARG A 145 2.96 23.91 -0.73
CA ARG A 145 4.25 23.46 -0.19
C ARG A 145 4.17 23.14 1.31
N GLN A 146 3.53 24.00 2.08
CA GLN A 146 3.35 23.74 3.52
C GLN A 146 2.40 22.58 3.76
N GLY A 147 1.35 22.43 2.95
CA GLY A 147 0.46 21.28 2.99
C GLY A 147 1.21 19.96 2.75
N GLN A 148 2.11 19.92 1.77
CA GLN A 148 2.96 18.76 1.49
C GLN A 148 3.87 18.40 2.67
N LEU A 149 4.46 19.41 3.34
CA LEU A 149 5.27 19.18 4.54
C LEU A 149 4.46 18.61 5.70
N LEU A 150 3.24 19.12 5.91
CA LEU A 150 2.32 18.60 6.94
C LEU A 150 1.95 17.13 6.65
N SER A 151 1.59 16.83 5.40
CA SER A 151 1.31 15.47 4.95
C SER A 151 2.47 14.52 5.19
N ALA A 152 3.68 14.87 4.75
CA ALA A 152 4.87 14.06 4.91
C ALA A 152 5.16 13.76 6.39
N ARG A 153 5.14 14.81 7.24
CA ARG A 153 5.36 14.65 8.68
C ARG A 153 4.30 13.79 9.34
N PHE A 154 3.05 13.90 8.91
CA PHE A 154 1.98 13.05 9.43
C PHE A 154 2.17 11.58 9.04
N HIS A 155 2.62 11.30 7.83
CA HIS A 155 2.94 9.94 7.39
C HIS A 155 4.07 9.29 8.22
N ASP A 156 5.05 10.11 8.63
CA ASP A 156 6.20 9.61 9.40
C ASP A 156 5.83 9.23 10.85
N THR A 157 4.97 10.02 11.50
CA THR A 157 4.69 9.88 12.94
C THR A 157 3.22 10.11 13.31
N PRO A 158 2.24 9.41 12.69
CA PRO A 158 0.80 9.66 12.92
C PRO A 158 0.36 9.39 14.35
N GLU A 159 0.91 8.33 14.98
CA GLU A 159 0.57 7.94 16.35
C GLU A 159 1.00 9.02 17.36
N SER A 160 2.21 9.57 17.18
CA SER A 160 2.73 10.64 18.06
C SER A 160 1.88 11.90 17.96
N ILE A 161 1.52 12.29 16.70
CA ILE A 161 0.68 13.47 16.46
C ILE A 161 -0.70 13.29 17.08
N TYR A 162 -1.30 12.11 16.95
CA TYR A 162 -2.57 11.78 17.59
C TYR A 162 -2.49 11.92 19.12
N HIS A 163 -1.48 11.31 19.75
CA HIS A 163 -1.28 11.39 21.19
C HIS A 163 -1.03 12.83 21.69
N ASP A 164 -0.26 13.61 20.93
CA ASP A 164 -0.01 15.01 21.26
C ASP A 164 -1.29 15.87 21.22
N ILE A 165 -2.14 15.66 20.21
CA ILE A 165 -3.44 16.32 20.09
C ILE A 165 -4.33 15.93 21.27
N MET A 166 -4.42 14.65 21.60
CA MET A 166 -5.21 14.16 22.73
C MET A 166 -4.70 14.72 24.06
N ALA A 167 -3.41 14.78 24.25
CA ALA A 167 -2.79 15.36 25.46
C ALA A 167 -3.06 16.87 25.58
N LEU A 168 -3.02 17.61 24.47
CA LEU A 168 -3.31 19.04 24.44
C LEU A 168 -4.79 19.30 24.78
N LEU A 169 -5.70 18.56 24.21
CA LEU A 169 -7.16 18.68 24.47
C LEU A 169 -7.49 18.26 25.92
N GLY A 170 -6.88 17.20 26.42
CA GLY A 170 -7.06 16.74 27.80
C GLY A 170 -6.66 17.77 28.84
N ARG A 171 -5.52 18.46 28.66
CA ARG A 171 -5.07 19.56 29.56
C ARG A 171 -6.03 20.73 29.62
N THR A 172 -6.78 20.98 28.54
CA THR A 172 -7.76 22.07 28.50
C THR A 172 -9.01 21.73 29.31
N ILE A 173 -9.40 20.45 29.38
CA ILE A 173 -10.56 19.98 30.16
C ILE A 173 -10.27 20.11 31.67
N GLU A 174 -9.06 19.80 32.13
CA GLU A 174 -8.66 19.95 33.56
C GLU A 174 -8.66 21.41 34.02
N LYS A 175 -8.34 22.39 33.15
CA LYS A 175 -8.38 23.83 33.48
C LYS A 175 -9.78 24.43 33.42
N GLY A 176 -10.75 23.80 32.81
CA GLY A 176 -12.13 24.28 32.73
C GLY A 176 -13.02 23.80 33.89
N GLY A 177 -12.50 22.95 34.79
CA GLY A 177 -13.25 22.40 35.92
C GLY A 177 -13.42 23.32 37.13
N ASP A 178 -12.78 24.51 37.18
CA ASP A 178 -12.81 25.46 38.31
C ASP A 178 -13.67 26.71 38.04
N LEU A 179 -14.77 26.58 37.29
CA LEU A 179 -15.77 27.63 37.22
C LEU A 179 -17.05 27.15 37.92
N GLN A 180 -17.09 27.33 39.24
CA GLN A 180 -18.31 27.46 40.03
C GLN A 180 -18.94 28.83 39.81
#